data_f874039b4d457e5319d40f95b49747d5
#
_entry.id   f874039b4d457e5319d40f95b49747d5
#
_cell.length_a   1.000
_cell.length_b   1.000
_cell.length_c   1.000
_cell.angle_alpha   90.00
_cell.angle_beta   90.00
_cell.angle_gamma   90.00
#
_symmetry.space_group_name_H-M   'P 1'
#
loop_
_entity.id
_entity.type
_entity.pdbx_description
1 polymer ?
#
loop_
_entity_poly.entity_id
_entity_poly.type
_entity_poly.pdbx_seq_one_letter_code
_entity_poly.pdbx_strand_id
1 'polypeptide(L)'
;MARVVIGLSGGVDSSVAAYLLKQQGHDVVGLFMINWHDTTGTLEGDCPWHDDRVFAELVAKKLDIPLHVVDLSADYRTRVVDYMFSEYEKGRTPNPDVLCNREIKFDVFLREALRLGADFVATGHYCRKAEETLPDGRTIYKLLAGTDPNKDQSYFLCQLSQEQLRYALFPVGDLLKPEVRRIAAEQGLATAKRKDSQGICFVGKVDLPAFLQQKLASKRGNVHEILPTWPKYGRKARIPAGTPDAGQATPSPADGHPANTSAERPDDNPHSLGGQHAADVPPTTEQLAALAAPWRYTVRDGKKIGEHSGAHFYTIGQRKGLGIGGRKESLFILATDTVQNVIYVGEGDSHPGLWRQALHISPREIHWVNPARTMPAGHSARFSVRIRYRQPLQEATLFVRDQGAYILFDTPQRGITPGQFAAWYDGDELVGSGVISE
;
A
#
# COMPACT_ATOMS: atom_id res chain seq x y z
N MET A 1 25.27 -14.84 -18.27
CA MET A 1 25.18 -15.55 -16.98
C MET A 1 25.56 -14.56 -15.90
N ALA A 2 24.64 -14.26 -14.97
CA ALA A 2 24.88 -13.33 -13.86
C ALA A 2 24.71 -14.08 -12.54
N ARG A 3 25.38 -13.64 -11.49
CA ARG A 3 25.15 -14.14 -10.13
C ARG A 3 23.95 -13.42 -9.53
N VAL A 4 22.91 -14.18 -9.19
CA VAL A 4 21.66 -13.65 -8.62
C VAL A 4 21.47 -14.19 -7.21
N VAL A 5 21.43 -13.30 -6.22
CA VAL A 5 21.06 -13.67 -4.85
C VAL A 5 19.56 -13.47 -4.67
N ILE A 6 18.86 -14.57 -4.36
CA ILE A 6 17.40 -14.53 -4.17
C ILE A 6 17.02 -14.64 -2.69
N GLY A 7 16.13 -13.76 -2.24
CA GLY A 7 15.50 -13.89 -0.93
C GLY A 7 14.56 -15.10 -0.87
N LEU A 8 15.04 -16.21 -0.32
CA LEU A 8 14.23 -17.42 -0.10
C LEU A 8 13.52 -17.31 1.24
N SER A 9 12.21 -16.98 1.19
CA SER A 9 11.39 -16.80 2.40
C SER A 9 10.70 -18.08 2.89
N GLY A 10 10.97 -19.24 2.27
CA GLY A 10 10.23 -20.47 2.53
C GLY A 10 8.79 -20.46 1.94
N GLY A 11 8.39 -19.42 1.24
CA GLY A 11 7.11 -19.33 0.53
C GLY A 11 7.18 -19.82 -0.91
N VAL A 12 6.01 -20.11 -1.52
CA VAL A 12 5.92 -20.64 -2.89
C VAL A 12 6.47 -19.67 -3.93
N ASP A 13 6.24 -18.36 -3.75
CA ASP A 13 6.61 -17.34 -4.74
C ASP A 13 8.13 -17.21 -4.89
N SER A 14 8.85 -17.10 -3.78
CA SER A 14 10.32 -17.06 -3.78
C SER A 14 10.94 -18.35 -4.29
N SER A 15 10.30 -19.50 -4.01
CA SER A 15 10.76 -20.81 -4.48
C SER A 15 10.68 -20.94 -6.00
N VAL A 16 9.55 -20.51 -6.59
CA VAL A 16 9.37 -20.52 -8.06
C VAL A 16 10.27 -19.46 -8.70
N ALA A 17 10.45 -18.30 -8.08
CA ALA A 17 11.38 -17.29 -8.58
C ALA A 17 12.82 -17.84 -8.66
N ALA A 18 13.27 -18.59 -7.65
CA ALA A 18 14.59 -19.26 -7.67
C ALA A 18 14.69 -20.29 -8.79
N TYR A 19 13.65 -21.11 -8.98
CA TYR A 19 13.60 -22.07 -10.06
C TYR A 19 13.70 -21.40 -11.44
N LEU A 20 12.93 -20.35 -11.68
CA LEU A 20 12.92 -19.63 -12.97
C LEU A 20 14.29 -19.00 -13.28
N LEU A 21 14.95 -18.40 -12.29
CA LEU A 21 16.29 -17.85 -12.46
C LEU A 21 17.31 -18.96 -12.84
N LYS A 22 17.23 -20.13 -12.20
CA LYS A 22 18.09 -21.26 -12.54
C LYS A 22 17.81 -21.76 -13.97
N GLN A 23 16.55 -21.82 -14.38
CA GLN A 23 16.17 -22.19 -15.77
C GLN A 23 16.69 -21.19 -16.80
N GLN A 24 16.80 -19.92 -16.44
CA GLN A 24 17.38 -18.86 -17.28
C GLN A 24 18.93 -18.95 -17.34
N GLY A 25 19.56 -19.90 -16.64
CA GLY A 25 21.00 -20.11 -16.66
C GLY A 25 21.79 -19.16 -15.78
N HIS A 26 21.18 -18.53 -14.79
CA HIS A 26 21.89 -17.73 -13.79
C HIS A 26 22.62 -18.58 -12.75
N ASP A 27 23.69 -18.04 -12.17
CA ASP A 27 24.32 -18.55 -10.94
C ASP A 27 23.46 -18.06 -9.75
N VAL A 28 22.61 -18.95 -9.22
CA VAL A 28 21.61 -18.60 -8.22
C VAL A 28 22.11 -18.99 -6.82
N VAL A 29 22.05 -18.02 -5.90
CA VAL A 29 22.37 -18.21 -4.47
C VAL A 29 21.14 -17.82 -3.65
N GLY A 30 20.67 -18.73 -2.80
CA GLY A 30 19.61 -18.45 -1.84
C GLY A 30 20.15 -17.69 -0.63
N LEU A 31 19.39 -16.71 -0.14
CA LEU A 31 19.67 -16.01 1.11
C LEU A 31 18.39 -15.96 1.94
N PHE A 32 18.41 -16.59 3.12
CA PHE A 32 17.30 -16.57 4.07
C PHE A 32 17.56 -15.50 5.12
N MET A 33 16.55 -14.64 5.36
CA MET A 33 16.63 -13.54 6.34
C MET A 33 15.89 -13.90 7.62
N ILE A 34 16.57 -13.79 8.76
CA ILE A 34 15.95 -13.77 10.08
C ILE A 34 15.75 -12.29 10.45
N ASN A 35 14.49 -11.85 10.51
CA ASN A 35 14.19 -10.42 10.75
C ASN A 35 13.51 -10.17 12.10
N TRP A 36 13.03 -11.23 12.79
CA TRP A 36 12.31 -11.06 14.03
C TRP A 36 12.44 -12.30 14.93
N HIS A 37 12.77 -12.09 16.21
CA HIS A 37 12.91 -13.18 17.20
C HIS A 37 11.84 -13.14 18.28
N ASP A 38 11.20 -11.97 18.52
CA ASP A 38 10.26 -11.79 19.59
C ASP A 38 8.87 -12.31 19.20
N THR A 39 8.32 -13.18 20.02
CA THR A 39 6.99 -13.78 19.84
C THR A 39 5.89 -13.04 20.62
N THR A 40 6.24 -11.99 21.37
CA THR A 40 5.27 -11.23 22.18
C THR A 40 4.22 -10.57 21.29
N GLY A 41 2.95 -10.88 21.53
CA GLY A 41 1.83 -10.36 20.74
C GLY A 41 1.62 -11.04 19.38
N THR A 42 2.40 -12.09 19.04
CA THR A 42 2.11 -12.95 17.89
C THR A 42 0.99 -13.96 18.24
N LEU A 43 0.11 -14.24 17.26
CA LEU A 43 -1.05 -15.12 17.48
C LEU A 43 -0.69 -16.60 17.45
N GLU A 44 0.45 -16.98 16.88
CA GLU A 44 0.85 -18.36 16.62
C GLU A 44 1.90 -18.91 17.61
N GLY A 45 2.39 -18.09 18.56
CA GLY A 45 3.21 -18.54 19.73
C GLY A 45 4.62 -19.04 19.44
N ASP A 46 4.93 -19.45 18.21
CA ASP A 46 6.24 -19.97 17.80
C ASP A 46 6.99 -18.94 16.92
N CYS A 47 8.34 -19.04 16.92
CA CYS A 47 9.16 -18.22 16.03
C CYS A 47 8.81 -18.53 14.56
N PRO A 48 8.12 -17.65 13.84
CA PRO A 48 7.54 -17.96 12.53
C PRO A 48 8.60 -18.32 11.47
N TRP A 49 9.87 -17.93 11.67
CA TRP A 49 10.93 -18.18 10.72
C TRP A 49 11.52 -19.60 10.76
N HIS A 50 11.29 -20.41 11.81
CA HIS A 50 11.84 -21.76 11.91
C HIS A 50 11.34 -22.66 10.77
N ASP A 51 10.03 -22.78 10.63
CA ASP A 51 9.40 -23.56 9.56
C ASP A 51 9.75 -22.99 8.19
N ASP A 52 9.73 -21.67 8.06
CA ASP A 52 10.09 -20.99 6.82
C ASP A 52 11.51 -21.31 6.37
N ARG A 53 12.46 -21.37 7.31
CA ARG A 53 13.84 -21.75 7.05
C ARG A 53 13.94 -23.20 6.56
N VAL A 54 13.27 -24.15 7.22
CA VAL A 54 13.26 -25.55 6.79
C VAL A 54 12.78 -25.67 5.34
N PHE A 55 11.69 -24.95 4.98
CA PHE A 55 11.21 -24.96 3.60
C PHE A 55 12.20 -24.31 2.62
N ALA A 56 12.89 -23.25 3.01
CA ALA A 56 13.92 -22.62 2.21
C ALA A 56 15.10 -23.59 1.96
N GLU A 57 15.53 -24.32 2.98
CA GLU A 57 16.57 -25.37 2.90
C GLU A 57 16.16 -26.51 1.96
N LEU A 58 14.91 -26.99 2.05
CA LEU A 58 14.38 -28.03 1.16
C LEU A 58 14.34 -27.54 -0.30
N VAL A 59 13.95 -26.30 -0.54
CA VAL A 59 13.94 -25.70 -1.89
C VAL A 59 15.38 -25.55 -2.41
N ALA A 60 16.29 -25.03 -1.63
CA ALA A 60 17.69 -24.85 -2.01
C ALA A 60 18.32 -26.20 -2.38
N LYS A 61 18.11 -27.24 -1.56
CA LYS A 61 18.55 -28.61 -1.84
C LYS A 61 17.92 -29.16 -3.12
N LYS A 62 16.61 -28.99 -3.33
CA LYS A 62 15.91 -29.46 -4.53
C LYS A 62 16.42 -28.81 -5.80
N LEU A 63 16.72 -27.50 -5.73
CA LEU A 63 17.22 -26.72 -6.86
C LEU A 63 18.75 -26.82 -7.01
N ASP A 64 19.46 -27.51 -6.10
CA ASP A 64 20.91 -27.58 -6.08
C ASP A 64 21.54 -26.19 -6.17
N ILE A 65 21.19 -25.32 -5.20
CA ILE A 65 21.74 -23.97 -5.03
C ILE A 65 22.23 -23.80 -3.60
N PRO A 66 23.32 -23.04 -3.37
CA PRO A 66 23.77 -22.73 -2.02
C PRO A 66 22.74 -21.85 -1.30
N LEU A 67 22.58 -22.05 0.02
CA LEU A 67 21.73 -21.23 0.88
C LEU A 67 22.57 -20.64 2.00
N HIS A 68 22.54 -19.32 2.12
CA HIS A 68 23.08 -18.58 3.26
C HIS A 68 21.94 -18.10 4.16
N VAL A 69 22.26 -17.91 5.44
CA VAL A 69 21.33 -17.38 6.43
C VAL A 69 21.94 -16.11 7.02
N VAL A 70 21.17 -15.05 7.09
CA VAL A 70 21.61 -13.78 7.69
C VAL A 70 20.58 -13.32 8.73
N ASP A 71 21.07 -12.84 9.87
CA ASP A 71 20.25 -12.23 10.90
C ASP A 71 20.24 -10.71 10.71
N LEU A 72 19.08 -10.17 10.35
CA LEU A 72 18.82 -8.75 10.14
C LEU A 72 17.83 -8.19 11.20
N SER A 73 17.61 -8.92 12.29
CA SER A 73 16.61 -8.58 13.30
C SER A 73 16.87 -7.23 13.98
N ALA A 74 18.14 -6.87 14.19
CA ALA A 74 18.53 -5.59 14.76
C ALA A 74 18.19 -4.42 13.82
N ASP A 75 18.53 -4.56 12.53
CA ASP A 75 18.17 -3.57 11.50
C ASP A 75 16.65 -3.44 11.33
N TYR A 76 15.95 -4.59 11.27
CA TYR A 76 14.50 -4.62 11.17
C TYR A 76 13.83 -3.92 12.34
N ARG A 77 14.29 -4.19 13.57
CA ARG A 77 13.79 -3.53 14.76
C ARG A 77 13.95 -2.01 14.68
N THR A 78 15.15 -1.54 14.39
CA THR A 78 15.46 -0.11 14.39
C THR A 78 14.76 0.64 13.25
N ARG A 79 14.78 0.07 12.03
CA ARG A 79 14.34 0.79 10.83
C ARG A 79 12.85 0.63 10.52
N VAL A 80 12.22 -0.47 10.96
CA VAL A 80 10.82 -0.77 10.67
C VAL A 80 9.96 -0.69 11.92
N VAL A 81 10.31 -1.46 12.97
CA VAL A 81 9.46 -1.61 14.15
C VAL A 81 9.47 -0.36 15.02
N ASP A 82 10.62 0.24 15.29
CA ASP A 82 10.71 1.46 16.09
C ASP A 82 10.04 2.67 15.40
N TYR A 83 10.18 2.76 14.07
CA TYR A 83 9.42 3.73 13.28
C TYR A 83 7.90 3.49 13.42
N MET A 84 7.47 2.23 13.32
CA MET A 84 6.06 1.88 13.46
C MET A 84 5.50 2.32 14.82
N PHE A 85 6.20 2.05 15.91
CA PHE A 85 5.80 2.51 17.25
C PHE A 85 5.71 4.03 17.34
N SER A 86 6.71 4.74 16.82
CA SER A 86 6.73 6.22 16.80
C SER A 86 5.54 6.82 16.04
N GLU A 87 5.13 6.23 14.94
CA GLU A 87 3.98 6.72 14.17
C GLU A 87 2.66 6.45 14.89
N TYR A 88 2.48 5.25 15.47
CA TYR A 88 1.29 4.95 16.27
C TYR A 88 1.18 5.84 17.51
N GLU A 89 2.27 6.16 18.17
CA GLU A 89 2.29 7.10 19.29
C GLU A 89 1.73 8.47 18.89
N LYS A 90 2.05 8.94 17.69
CA LYS A 90 1.52 10.18 17.09
C LYS A 90 0.09 10.05 16.57
N GLY A 91 -0.54 8.89 16.68
CA GLY A 91 -1.89 8.64 16.11
C GLY A 91 -1.92 8.43 14.60
N ARG A 92 -0.77 8.16 13.98
CA ARG A 92 -0.64 7.86 12.55
C ARG A 92 -0.58 6.34 12.34
N THR A 93 -0.99 5.88 11.19
CA THR A 93 -0.98 4.44 10.87
C THR A 93 0.07 4.17 9.81
N PRO A 94 1.28 3.71 10.18
CA PRO A 94 2.36 3.43 9.25
C PRO A 94 2.07 2.19 8.40
N ASN A 95 2.87 2.01 7.32
CA ASN A 95 2.87 0.79 6.54
C ASN A 95 4.24 0.09 6.67
N PRO A 96 4.37 -0.87 7.60
CA PRO A 96 5.64 -1.56 7.83
C PRO A 96 6.11 -2.39 6.63
N ASP A 97 5.21 -2.86 5.77
CA ASP A 97 5.58 -3.68 4.60
C ASP A 97 6.30 -2.83 3.53
N VAL A 98 5.88 -1.58 3.31
CA VAL A 98 6.60 -0.64 2.42
C VAL A 98 8.00 -0.37 2.97
N LEU A 99 8.11 -0.12 4.28
CA LEU A 99 9.39 0.14 4.94
C LEU A 99 10.30 -1.08 4.91
N CYS A 100 9.77 -2.28 5.16
CA CYS A 100 10.52 -3.52 5.07
C CYS A 100 11.16 -3.70 3.70
N ASN A 101 10.43 -3.38 2.62
CA ASN A 101 10.99 -3.45 1.29
C ASN A 101 12.10 -2.42 1.08
N ARG A 102 11.87 -1.14 1.41
CA ARG A 102 12.84 -0.07 1.23
C ARG A 102 14.09 -0.24 2.10
N GLU A 103 13.91 -0.52 3.39
CA GLU A 103 14.96 -0.45 4.40
C GLU A 103 15.71 -1.78 4.58
N ILE A 104 15.01 -2.90 4.39
CA ILE A 104 15.56 -4.23 4.67
C ILE A 104 15.85 -4.98 3.38
N LYS A 105 14.83 -5.29 2.55
CA LYS A 105 15.04 -6.17 1.39
C LYS A 105 15.88 -5.54 0.29
N PHE A 106 15.74 -4.25 0.04
CA PHE A 106 16.46 -3.56 -1.02
C PHE A 106 17.52 -2.58 -0.49
N ASP A 107 17.87 -2.66 0.81
CA ASP A 107 19.04 -1.97 1.38
C ASP A 107 19.92 -2.97 2.14
N VAL A 108 19.58 -3.38 3.35
CA VAL A 108 20.48 -4.24 4.18
C VAL A 108 20.72 -5.59 3.49
N PHE A 109 19.65 -6.26 3.05
CA PHE A 109 19.75 -7.52 2.30
C PHE A 109 20.52 -7.34 0.99
N LEU A 110 20.29 -6.26 0.24
CA LEU A 110 21.04 -5.96 -0.97
C LEU A 110 22.54 -5.87 -0.68
N ARG A 111 22.94 -5.21 0.42
CA ARG A 111 24.36 -5.12 0.82
C ARG A 111 24.96 -6.49 1.15
N GLU A 112 24.21 -7.34 1.84
CA GLU A 112 24.66 -8.71 2.13
C GLU A 112 24.79 -9.54 0.83
N ALA A 113 23.83 -9.37 -0.10
CA ALA A 113 23.90 -10.04 -1.40
C ALA A 113 25.14 -9.60 -2.22
N LEU A 114 25.45 -8.29 -2.22
CA LEU A 114 26.64 -7.76 -2.90
C LEU A 114 27.95 -8.32 -2.27
N ARG A 115 27.99 -8.56 -0.95
CA ARG A 115 29.12 -9.23 -0.29
C ARG A 115 29.31 -10.69 -0.76
N LEU A 116 28.21 -11.33 -1.18
CA LEU A 116 28.23 -12.66 -1.80
C LEU A 116 28.58 -12.61 -3.30
N GLY A 117 28.91 -11.43 -3.82
CA GLY A 117 29.28 -11.21 -5.22
C GLY A 117 28.09 -11.18 -6.18
N ALA A 118 26.90 -10.77 -5.71
CA ALA A 118 25.70 -10.66 -6.55
C ALA A 118 25.83 -9.55 -7.58
N ASP A 119 25.44 -9.86 -8.81
CA ASP A 119 25.15 -8.84 -9.84
C ASP A 119 23.74 -8.26 -9.65
N PHE A 120 22.80 -9.11 -9.19
CA PHE A 120 21.39 -8.74 -8.95
C PHE A 120 20.86 -9.43 -7.68
N VAL A 121 19.80 -8.81 -7.13
CA VAL A 121 18.97 -9.41 -6.07
C VAL A 121 17.59 -9.71 -6.61
N ALA A 122 17.03 -10.86 -6.26
CA ALA A 122 15.71 -11.28 -6.68
C ALA A 122 14.78 -11.52 -5.50
N THR A 123 13.50 -11.30 -5.74
CA THR A 123 12.43 -11.56 -4.77
C THR A 123 11.22 -12.17 -5.47
N GLY A 124 10.35 -12.82 -4.69
CA GLY A 124 9.08 -13.37 -5.18
C GLY A 124 7.95 -12.33 -5.27
N HIS A 125 8.24 -11.04 -5.47
CA HIS A 125 7.19 -10.03 -5.63
C HIS A 125 6.53 -10.10 -7.00
N TYR A 126 5.20 -9.94 -7.01
CA TYR A 126 4.39 -9.79 -8.22
C TYR A 126 4.45 -8.32 -8.68
N CYS A 127 5.53 -7.96 -9.32
CA CYS A 127 5.73 -6.69 -10.01
C CYS A 127 6.71 -6.92 -11.16
N ARG A 128 6.83 -5.96 -12.08
CA ARG A 128 7.71 -6.03 -13.22
C ARG A 128 8.66 -4.85 -13.22
N LYS A 129 9.78 -5.00 -13.90
CA LYS A 129 10.75 -3.93 -14.11
C LYS A 129 11.00 -3.76 -15.60
N ALA A 130 11.05 -2.52 -16.06
CA ALA A 130 11.51 -2.16 -17.39
C ALA A 130 12.66 -1.16 -17.30
N GLU A 131 13.46 -1.10 -18.37
CA GLU A 131 14.57 -0.17 -18.49
C GLU A 131 14.31 0.76 -19.67
N GLU A 132 14.61 2.03 -19.50
CA GLU A 132 14.54 3.05 -20.54
C GLU A 132 15.83 3.85 -20.56
N THR A 133 16.45 3.96 -21.74
CA THR A 133 17.60 4.82 -21.92
C THR A 133 17.13 6.19 -22.39
N LEU A 134 17.41 7.22 -21.59
CA LEU A 134 17.08 8.59 -21.91
C LEU A 134 18.00 9.14 -23.02
N PRO A 135 17.63 10.24 -23.69
CA PRO A 135 18.45 10.87 -24.73
C PRO A 135 19.85 11.31 -24.28
N ASP A 136 20.03 11.55 -22.97
CA ASP A 136 21.32 11.89 -22.35
C ASP A 136 22.18 10.67 -21.98
N GLY A 137 21.74 9.45 -22.33
CA GLY A 137 22.44 8.20 -22.09
C GLY A 137 22.23 7.59 -20.69
N ARG A 138 21.48 8.24 -19.80
CA ARG A 138 21.13 7.67 -18.50
C ARG A 138 20.07 6.59 -18.65
N THR A 139 20.22 5.51 -17.90
CA THR A 139 19.19 4.44 -17.79
C THR A 139 18.26 4.73 -16.61
N ILE A 140 16.96 4.68 -16.88
CA ILE A 140 15.89 4.74 -15.90
C ILE A 140 15.30 3.35 -15.72
N TYR A 141 15.13 2.94 -14.48
CA TYR A 141 14.49 1.68 -14.09
C TYR A 141 13.05 1.98 -13.68
N LYS A 142 12.10 1.48 -14.48
CA LYS A 142 10.65 1.64 -14.23
C LYS A 142 10.15 0.48 -13.37
N LEU A 143 9.39 0.78 -12.33
CA LEU A 143 8.64 -0.21 -11.58
C LEU A 143 7.24 -0.32 -12.18
N LEU A 144 6.87 -1.52 -12.60
CA LEU A 144 5.57 -1.78 -13.22
C LEU A 144 4.71 -2.70 -12.34
N ALA A 145 3.41 -2.52 -12.43
CA ALA A 145 2.45 -3.43 -11.81
C ALA A 145 2.65 -4.88 -12.28
N GLY A 146 2.41 -5.85 -11.42
CA GLY A 146 2.42 -7.27 -11.79
C GLY A 146 1.28 -7.62 -12.73
N THR A 147 1.47 -8.66 -13.54
CA THR A 147 0.45 -9.13 -14.49
C THR A 147 -0.80 -9.67 -13.78
N ASP A 148 -0.68 -10.21 -12.58
CA ASP A 148 -1.83 -10.64 -11.77
C ASP A 148 -2.40 -9.46 -10.97
N PRO A 149 -3.58 -8.89 -11.36
CA PRO A 149 -4.16 -7.73 -10.69
C PRO A 149 -4.60 -8.04 -9.25
N ASN A 150 -4.82 -9.32 -8.89
CA ASN A 150 -5.19 -9.74 -7.55
C ASN A 150 -3.96 -9.90 -6.63
N LYS A 151 -2.76 -9.92 -7.22
CA LYS A 151 -1.49 -10.14 -6.52
C LYS A 151 -0.48 -9.03 -6.71
N ASP A 152 -0.75 -8.06 -7.59
CA ASP A 152 0.14 -6.92 -7.83
C ASP A 152 0.65 -6.33 -6.50
N GLN A 153 1.96 -6.35 -6.32
CA GLN A 153 2.66 -5.90 -5.12
C GLN A 153 3.50 -4.65 -5.34
N SER A 154 3.36 -3.99 -6.49
CA SER A 154 4.08 -2.76 -6.81
C SER A 154 3.87 -1.67 -5.74
N TYR A 155 2.68 -1.59 -5.15
CA TYR A 155 2.39 -0.68 -4.03
C TYR A 155 3.37 -0.83 -2.86
N PHE A 156 3.76 -2.05 -2.50
CA PHE A 156 4.71 -2.27 -1.41
C PHE A 156 6.14 -1.85 -1.76
N LEU A 157 6.42 -1.64 -3.03
CA LEU A 157 7.73 -1.22 -3.56
C LEU A 157 7.75 0.26 -3.96
N CYS A 158 6.70 1.01 -3.66
CA CYS A 158 6.49 2.39 -4.10
C CYS A 158 7.53 3.40 -3.56
N GLN A 159 8.40 2.97 -2.66
CA GLN A 159 9.46 3.79 -2.07
C GLN A 159 10.86 3.36 -2.52
N LEU A 160 10.98 2.45 -3.50
CA LEU A 160 12.30 2.06 -4.00
C LEU A 160 12.94 3.18 -4.81
N SER A 161 14.25 3.36 -4.60
CA SER A 161 15.08 4.29 -5.38
C SER A 161 15.53 3.65 -6.70
N GLN A 162 16.03 4.48 -7.62
CA GLN A 162 16.63 4.02 -8.88
C GLN A 162 17.82 3.09 -8.64
N GLU A 163 18.63 3.37 -7.63
CA GLU A 163 19.76 2.49 -7.25
C GLU A 163 19.26 1.11 -6.81
N GLN A 164 18.23 1.05 -5.97
CA GLN A 164 17.63 -0.21 -5.52
C GLN A 164 16.99 -0.97 -6.70
N LEU A 165 16.26 -0.29 -7.57
CA LEU A 165 15.64 -0.88 -8.75
C LEU A 165 16.66 -1.42 -9.76
N ARG A 166 17.81 -0.77 -9.89
CA ARG A 166 18.90 -1.24 -10.74
C ARG A 166 19.26 -2.69 -10.45
N TYR A 167 19.37 -3.05 -9.19
CA TYR A 167 19.76 -4.40 -8.77
C TYR A 167 18.57 -5.38 -8.66
N ALA A 168 17.32 -4.90 -8.67
CA ALA A 168 16.15 -5.71 -8.40
C ALA A 168 15.73 -6.57 -9.60
N LEU A 169 15.37 -7.84 -9.34
CA LEU A 169 14.71 -8.74 -10.28
C LEU A 169 13.43 -9.31 -9.65
N PHE A 170 12.40 -9.44 -10.48
CA PHE A 170 11.08 -9.93 -10.08
C PHE A 170 10.60 -11.09 -11.00
N PRO A 171 11.18 -12.30 -10.84
CA PRO A 171 11.00 -13.38 -11.81
C PRO A 171 9.56 -13.88 -11.99
N VAL A 172 8.69 -13.65 -11.00
CA VAL A 172 7.27 -14.06 -11.04
C VAL A 172 6.31 -12.95 -11.46
N GLY A 173 6.83 -11.77 -11.81
CA GLY A 173 6.03 -10.57 -12.09
C GLY A 173 5.09 -10.71 -13.29
N ASP A 174 5.47 -11.50 -14.28
CA ASP A 174 4.69 -11.76 -15.50
C ASP A 174 3.71 -12.95 -15.36
N LEU A 175 3.71 -13.63 -14.21
CA LEU A 175 2.92 -14.84 -13.98
C LEU A 175 1.68 -14.57 -13.12
N LEU A 176 0.61 -15.30 -13.43
CA LEU A 176 -0.55 -15.37 -12.54
C LEU A 176 -0.26 -16.30 -11.35
N LYS A 177 -0.85 -16.03 -10.20
CA LYS A 177 -0.68 -16.86 -8.99
C LYS A 177 -0.99 -18.35 -9.19
N PRO A 178 -2.05 -18.75 -9.94
CA PRO A 178 -2.30 -20.15 -10.26
C PRO A 178 -1.15 -20.79 -11.04
N GLU A 179 -0.50 -20.06 -11.95
CA GLU A 179 0.65 -20.56 -12.72
C GLU A 179 1.86 -20.80 -11.85
N VAL A 180 2.15 -19.86 -10.92
CA VAL A 180 3.21 -20.04 -9.94
C VAL A 180 2.99 -21.31 -9.09
N ARG A 181 1.75 -21.56 -8.65
CA ARG A 181 1.41 -22.79 -7.93
C ARG A 181 1.53 -24.05 -8.79
N ARG A 182 1.15 -23.99 -10.07
CA ARG A 182 1.31 -25.10 -11.02
C ARG A 182 2.79 -25.43 -11.20
N ILE A 183 3.62 -24.43 -11.48
CA ILE A 183 5.09 -24.63 -11.61
C ILE A 183 5.66 -25.26 -10.33
N ALA A 184 5.30 -24.75 -9.15
CA ALA A 184 5.78 -25.30 -7.88
C ALA A 184 5.40 -26.77 -7.71
N ALA A 185 4.19 -27.18 -8.10
CA ALA A 185 3.71 -28.55 -8.02
C ALA A 185 4.41 -29.46 -9.03
N GLU A 186 4.52 -29.03 -10.30
CA GLU A 186 5.19 -29.78 -11.37
C GLU A 186 6.67 -30.01 -11.08
N GLN A 187 7.34 -29.03 -10.45
CA GLN A 187 8.74 -29.17 -10.07
C GLN A 187 8.95 -29.90 -8.73
N GLY A 188 7.87 -30.30 -8.06
CA GLY A 188 7.92 -30.99 -6.79
C GLY A 188 8.58 -30.16 -5.68
N LEU A 189 8.36 -28.82 -5.68
CA LEU A 189 8.87 -27.95 -4.64
C LEU A 189 8.10 -28.15 -3.33
N ALA A 190 8.79 -28.28 -2.22
CA ALA A 190 8.19 -28.51 -0.90
C ALA A 190 7.17 -27.43 -0.51
N THR A 191 7.27 -26.24 -1.09
CA THR A 191 6.41 -25.08 -0.85
C THR A 191 5.10 -25.07 -1.65
N ALA A 192 4.88 -26.00 -2.60
CA ALA A 192 3.74 -25.98 -3.52
C ALA A 192 2.36 -25.88 -2.85
N LYS A 193 2.20 -26.52 -1.68
CA LYS A 193 0.95 -26.53 -0.91
C LYS A 193 0.92 -25.51 0.22
N ARG A 194 2.00 -24.72 0.42
CA ARG A 194 2.02 -23.70 1.48
C ARG A 194 1.01 -22.59 1.19
N LYS A 195 0.34 -22.14 2.25
CA LYS A 195 -0.53 -20.96 2.20
C LYS A 195 0.34 -19.71 2.08
N ASP A 196 -0.22 -18.67 1.47
CA ASP A 196 0.45 -17.37 1.41
C ASP A 196 0.61 -16.80 2.83
N SER A 197 1.74 -16.15 3.09
CA SER A 197 1.99 -15.45 4.35
C SER A 197 0.95 -14.35 4.56
N GLN A 198 0.52 -14.18 5.81
CA GLN A 198 -0.44 -13.16 6.22
C GLN A 198 0.12 -12.42 7.44
N GLY A 199 -0.26 -11.15 7.60
CA GLY A 199 0.19 -10.32 8.71
C GLY A 199 1.30 -9.35 8.32
N ILE A 200 2.04 -8.86 9.31
CA ILE A 200 3.21 -7.97 9.11
C ILE A 200 4.37 -8.80 8.57
N CYS A 201 5.07 -8.28 7.57
CA CYS A 201 6.19 -8.96 6.93
C CYS A 201 7.22 -9.43 7.99
N PHE A 202 7.55 -10.72 8.00
CA PHE A 202 8.44 -11.42 8.93
C PHE A 202 8.01 -11.50 10.40
N VAL A 203 7.01 -10.75 10.84
CA VAL A 203 6.45 -10.82 12.20
C VAL A 203 5.26 -11.78 12.23
N GLY A 204 4.58 -11.95 11.09
CA GLY A 204 3.43 -12.81 10.98
C GLY A 204 2.12 -12.15 11.43
N LYS A 205 1.16 -12.98 11.81
CA LYS A 205 -0.13 -12.52 12.33
C LYS A 205 0.04 -12.04 13.76
N VAL A 206 -0.29 -10.78 13.99
CA VAL A 206 -0.23 -10.16 15.32
C VAL A 206 -1.62 -9.69 15.75
N ASP A 207 -1.88 -9.77 17.04
CA ASP A 207 -2.88 -8.90 17.69
C ASP A 207 -2.25 -7.52 17.81
N LEU A 208 -2.63 -6.60 16.92
CA LEU A 208 -1.97 -5.31 16.81
C LEU A 208 -1.98 -4.51 18.13
N PRO A 209 -3.10 -4.41 18.88
CA PRO A 209 -3.09 -3.79 20.21
C PRO A 209 -2.10 -4.45 21.16
N ALA A 210 -2.09 -5.79 21.28
CA ALA A 210 -1.15 -6.50 22.15
C ALA A 210 0.31 -6.29 21.72
N PHE A 211 0.58 -6.30 20.42
CA PHE A 211 1.91 -6.01 19.87
C PHE A 211 2.36 -4.59 20.20
N LEU A 212 1.49 -3.60 20.02
CA LEU A 212 1.81 -2.20 20.32
C LEU A 212 1.99 -1.94 21.82
N GLN A 213 1.33 -2.71 22.70
CA GLN A 213 1.49 -2.61 24.17
C GLN A 213 2.89 -2.97 24.66
N GLN A 214 3.75 -3.56 23.85
CA GLN A 214 5.18 -3.74 24.18
C GLN A 214 5.88 -2.41 24.49
N LYS A 215 5.46 -1.31 23.85
CA LYS A 215 6.06 0.03 24.04
C LYS A 215 5.04 1.11 24.37
N LEU A 216 3.79 0.96 23.94
CA LEU A 216 2.75 1.95 24.10
C LEU A 216 1.83 1.54 25.25
N ALA A 217 1.84 2.28 26.33
CA ALA A 217 1.02 1.99 27.51
C ALA A 217 -0.48 2.06 27.20
N SER A 218 -1.22 1.06 27.65
CA SER A 218 -2.68 1.11 27.63
C SER A 218 -3.18 2.23 28.56
N LYS A 219 -4.02 3.12 28.01
CA LYS A 219 -4.62 4.24 28.76
C LYS A 219 -6.11 4.31 28.45
N ARG A 220 -6.95 4.15 29.48
CA ARG A 220 -8.40 4.27 29.31
C ARG A 220 -8.78 5.64 28.76
N GLY A 221 -9.55 5.67 27.66
CA GLY A 221 -10.06 6.87 27.02
C GLY A 221 -11.54 6.75 26.63
N ASN A 222 -12.09 7.83 26.07
CA ASN A 222 -13.51 7.92 25.75
C ASN A 222 -13.77 7.76 24.26
N VAL A 223 -14.89 7.09 23.91
CA VAL A 223 -15.43 7.03 22.56
C VAL A 223 -16.60 7.98 22.44
N HIS A 224 -16.52 8.93 21.50
CA HIS A 224 -17.57 9.89 21.21
C HIS A 224 -18.17 9.64 19.83
N GLU A 225 -19.49 9.55 19.76
CA GLU A 225 -20.22 9.41 18.50
C GLU A 225 -20.52 10.76 17.89
N ILE A 226 -20.15 10.93 16.63
CA ILE A 226 -20.49 12.09 15.81
C ILE A 226 -21.65 11.70 14.90
N LEU A 227 -22.69 12.51 14.85
CA LEU A 227 -23.84 12.25 14.00
C LEU A 227 -23.56 12.67 12.55
N PRO A 228 -24.16 12.00 11.54
CA PRO A 228 -24.01 12.39 10.13
C PRO A 228 -24.56 13.77 9.82
N THR A 229 -25.41 14.31 10.70
CA THR A 229 -26.00 15.66 10.62
C THR A 229 -25.12 16.74 11.27
N TRP A 230 -23.87 16.43 11.66
CA TRP A 230 -22.97 17.41 12.25
C TRP A 230 -22.81 18.66 11.36
N PRO A 231 -23.07 19.88 11.88
CA PRO A 231 -23.23 21.08 11.04
C PRO A 231 -22.00 21.44 10.18
N LYS A 232 -20.81 21.01 10.60
CA LYS A 232 -19.58 21.32 9.85
C LYS A 232 -19.44 20.49 8.56
N TYR A 233 -20.14 19.35 8.40
CA TYR A 233 -20.09 18.58 7.16
C TYR A 233 -20.65 19.37 5.95
N GLY A 234 -21.65 20.22 6.17
CA GLY A 234 -22.22 21.06 5.12
C GLY A 234 -21.38 22.28 4.72
N ARG A 235 -20.33 22.60 5.46
CA ARG A 235 -19.52 23.81 5.27
C ARG A 235 -18.21 23.59 4.50
N LYS A 236 -17.88 22.35 4.11
CA LYS A 236 -16.67 22.08 3.36
C LYS A 236 -16.75 22.69 1.96
N ALA A 237 -15.64 23.27 1.50
CA ALA A 237 -15.53 23.87 0.19
C ALA A 237 -16.08 22.94 -0.90
N ARG A 238 -17.03 23.42 -1.72
CA ARG A 238 -17.45 22.76 -2.95
C ARG A 238 -16.56 23.30 -4.07
N ILE A 239 -16.00 22.41 -4.88
CA ILE A 239 -15.44 22.81 -6.17
C ILE A 239 -16.61 23.32 -7.01
N PRO A 240 -16.47 24.45 -7.74
CA PRO A 240 -17.49 24.89 -8.70
C PRO A 240 -17.85 23.74 -9.64
N ALA A 241 -19.13 23.55 -9.92
CA ALA A 241 -19.64 22.43 -10.70
C ALA A 241 -19.03 22.39 -12.10
N GLY A 242 -18.18 21.43 -12.32
CA GLY A 242 -17.60 20.96 -13.57
C GLY A 242 -17.36 19.45 -13.51
N THR A 243 -17.57 18.82 -12.34
CA THR A 243 -17.53 17.37 -12.18
C THR A 243 -18.92 16.79 -12.33
N PRO A 244 -19.10 15.67 -13.06
CA PRO A 244 -20.40 15.03 -13.20
C PRO A 244 -20.95 14.62 -11.83
N ASP A 245 -22.22 14.92 -11.63
CA ASP A 245 -23.00 14.58 -10.45
C ASP A 245 -22.86 13.08 -10.13
N ALA A 246 -22.45 12.78 -8.91
CA ALA A 246 -22.35 11.40 -8.44
C ALA A 246 -23.77 10.83 -8.29
N GLY A 247 -24.30 10.33 -9.40
CA GLY A 247 -25.53 9.56 -9.43
C GLY A 247 -25.42 8.36 -8.47
N GLN A 248 -26.48 8.19 -7.70
CA GLN A 248 -26.71 7.13 -6.75
C GLN A 248 -26.19 5.78 -7.25
N ALA A 249 -25.20 5.21 -6.56
CA ALA A 249 -24.75 3.83 -6.77
C ALA A 249 -25.86 2.89 -6.26
N THR A 250 -26.64 2.34 -7.18
CA THR A 250 -27.51 1.19 -6.93
C THR A 250 -26.64 -0.07 -6.75
N PRO A 251 -27.00 -0.98 -5.83
CA PRO A 251 -26.26 -2.23 -5.66
C PRO A 251 -26.53 -3.15 -6.87
N SER A 252 -25.43 -3.67 -7.44
CA SER A 252 -25.45 -4.66 -8.52
C SER A 252 -25.82 -6.04 -7.97
N PRO A 253 -26.77 -6.76 -8.59
CA PRO A 253 -26.96 -8.18 -8.31
C PRO A 253 -25.96 -9.05 -9.09
N ALA A 254 -25.60 -10.16 -8.51
CA ALA A 254 -24.73 -11.18 -9.09
C ALA A 254 -25.42 -11.99 -10.18
N ASP A 255 -24.58 -12.54 -11.06
CA ASP A 255 -24.76 -13.73 -11.94
C ASP A 255 -25.58 -13.65 -13.22
N GLY A 256 -24.91 -14.05 -14.32
CA GLY A 256 -25.54 -14.59 -15.52
C GLY A 256 -24.91 -14.19 -16.85
N HIS A 257 -24.01 -14.99 -17.41
CA HIS A 257 -23.70 -15.09 -18.85
C HIS A 257 -24.81 -15.86 -19.60
N PRO A 258 -24.97 -15.87 -20.96
CA PRO A 258 -24.11 -15.36 -22.05
C PRO A 258 -24.85 -14.82 -23.32
N ALA A 259 -24.02 -14.51 -24.33
CA ALA A 259 -24.28 -14.63 -25.80
C ALA A 259 -24.55 -13.36 -26.63
N ASN A 260 -23.54 -13.01 -27.37
CA ASN A 260 -23.41 -12.75 -28.84
C ASN A 260 -24.65 -12.34 -29.64
N THR A 261 -24.64 -11.14 -30.26
CA THR A 261 -24.95 -10.97 -31.70
C THR A 261 -24.51 -9.58 -32.21
N SER A 262 -23.89 -9.64 -33.37
CA SER A 262 -23.51 -8.56 -34.29
C SER A 262 -24.68 -7.78 -34.88
N ALA A 263 -24.54 -6.46 -35.11
CA ALA A 263 -24.94 -5.77 -36.34
C ALA A 263 -24.71 -4.24 -36.31
N GLU A 264 -23.93 -3.79 -37.26
CA GLU A 264 -24.05 -2.67 -38.20
C GLU A 264 -24.35 -1.22 -37.69
N ARG A 265 -23.42 -0.33 -38.13
CA ARG A 265 -23.59 1.12 -38.24
C ARG A 265 -24.55 1.47 -39.38
N PRO A 266 -25.17 2.69 -39.41
CA PRO A 266 -24.61 3.70 -40.29
C PRO A 266 -24.59 5.17 -39.78
N ASP A 267 -23.90 5.95 -40.56
CA ASP A 267 -23.38 7.28 -40.56
C ASP A 267 -24.32 8.48 -40.32
N ASP A 268 -23.64 9.59 -40.02
CA ASP A 268 -23.88 10.99 -40.39
C ASP A 268 -25.04 11.78 -39.80
N ASN A 269 -24.69 12.76 -38.93
CA ASN A 269 -25.03 14.15 -39.24
C ASN A 269 -24.25 15.17 -38.37
N PRO A 270 -23.65 16.23 -38.98
CA PRO A 270 -22.99 17.32 -38.25
C PRO A 270 -23.98 18.48 -38.08
N HIS A 271 -24.15 18.95 -36.88
CA HIS A 271 -24.49 20.29 -36.43
C HIS A 271 -25.06 20.29 -35.02
N SER A 272 -24.26 20.56 -34.04
CA SER A 272 -24.71 21.25 -32.85
C SER A 272 -23.68 22.27 -32.38
N LEU A 273 -24.14 23.45 -32.36
CA LEU A 273 -23.51 24.71 -32.02
C LEU A 273 -22.81 24.67 -30.66
N GLY A 274 -21.67 25.35 -30.60
CA GLY A 274 -20.83 25.51 -29.45
C GLY A 274 -21.51 25.91 -28.15
N GLY A 275 -21.47 25.02 -27.19
CA GLY A 275 -21.50 25.39 -25.79
C GLY A 275 -20.04 25.70 -25.42
N GLN A 276 -19.72 26.96 -25.17
CA GLN A 276 -18.49 27.37 -24.55
C GLN A 276 -18.40 26.68 -23.18
N HIS A 277 -17.63 25.61 -23.05
CA HIS A 277 -17.18 25.12 -21.76
C HIS A 277 -16.39 26.25 -21.10
N ALA A 278 -16.92 26.75 -19.98
CA ALA A 278 -16.14 27.60 -19.10
C ALA A 278 -14.86 26.87 -18.82
N ALA A 279 -13.71 27.46 -19.17
CA ALA A 279 -12.39 26.90 -18.93
C ALA A 279 -12.31 26.54 -17.44
N ASP A 280 -12.12 25.24 -17.15
CA ASP A 280 -11.98 24.74 -15.78
C ASP A 280 -10.73 25.39 -15.17
N VAL A 281 -10.95 26.41 -14.35
CA VAL A 281 -9.87 27.07 -13.61
C VAL A 281 -9.37 26.04 -12.59
N PRO A 282 -8.08 25.65 -12.62
CA PRO A 282 -7.56 24.67 -11.67
C PRO A 282 -7.73 25.20 -10.23
N PRO A 283 -8.01 24.30 -9.26
CA PRO A 283 -8.25 24.70 -7.88
C PRO A 283 -7.01 25.40 -7.28
N THR A 284 -7.26 26.44 -6.48
CA THR A 284 -6.20 27.14 -5.77
C THR A 284 -5.60 26.24 -4.68
N THR A 285 -4.41 26.60 -4.19
CA THR A 285 -3.76 25.86 -3.10
C THR A 285 -4.61 25.83 -1.83
N GLU A 286 -5.31 26.92 -1.53
CA GLU A 286 -6.20 27.03 -0.37
C GLU A 286 -7.43 26.09 -0.52
N GLN A 287 -7.98 25.99 -1.72
CA GLN A 287 -9.07 25.05 -2.01
C GLN A 287 -8.61 23.60 -1.87
N LEU A 288 -7.43 23.26 -2.41
CA LEU A 288 -6.83 21.93 -2.27
C LEU A 288 -6.57 21.59 -0.79
N ALA A 289 -6.00 22.51 -0.04
CA ALA A 289 -5.76 22.34 1.39
C ALA A 289 -7.06 22.14 2.18
N ALA A 290 -8.10 22.90 1.89
CA ALA A 290 -9.41 22.74 2.52
C ALA A 290 -10.06 21.39 2.22
N LEU A 291 -9.93 20.87 0.98
CA LEU A 291 -10.42 19.55 0.59
C LEU A 291 -9.62 18.41 1.22
N ALA A 292 -8.30 18.58 1.34
CA ALA A 292 -7.42 17.59 1.92
C ALA A 292 -7.46 17.57 3.46
N ALA A 293 -7.90 18.65 4.10
CA ALA A 293 -7.91 18.76 5.56
C ALA A 293 -8.76 17.64 6.20
N PRO A 294 -8.25 16.94 7.24
CA PRO A 294 -9.02 15.96 8.00
C PRO A 294 -10.15 16.65 8.77
N TRP A 295 -11.20 15.89 9.08
CA TRP A 295 -12.23 16.35 10.00
C TRP A 295 -11.66 16.46 11.42
N ARG A 296 -11.83 17.62 12.06
CA ARG A 296 -11.40 17.85 13.45
C ARG A 296 -12.62 17.96 14.34
N TYR A 297 -12.71 17.02 15.28
CA TYR A 297 -13.79 16.95 16.27
C TYR A 297 -13.29 17.35 17.64
N THR A 298 -14.22 17.74 18.50
CA THR A 298 -14.03 17.96 19.92
C THR A 298 -15.04 17.11 20.70
N VAL A 299 -14.82 16.89 21.99
CA VAL A 299 -15.78 16.16 22.85
C VAL A 299 -17.18 16.80 22.88
N ARG A 300 -17.29 18.08 22.49
CA ARG A 300 -18.57 18.80 22.42
C ARG A 300 -19.34 18.55 21.13
N ASP A 301 -18.68 18.03 20.10
CA ASP A 301 -19.29 17.74 18.78
C ASP A 301 -20.04 16.41 18.80
N GLY A 302 -19.89 15.58 19.82
CA GLY A 302 -20.49 14.25 19.91
C GLY A 302 -20.86 13.82 21.33
N LYS A 303 -21.57 12.70 21.43
CA LYS A 303 -21.98 12.08 22.71
C LYS A 303 -21.01 10.95 23.09
N LYS A 304 -20.58 10.91 24.35
CA LYS A 304 -19.84 9.73 24.86
C LYS A 304 -20.75 8.48 24.82
N ILE A 305 -20.25 7.42 24.18
CA ILE A 305 -20.97 6.15 23.99
C ILE A 305 -20.22 4.93 24.51
N GLY A 306 -18.97 5.08 24.90
CA GLY A 306 -18.14 3.99 25.38
C GLY A 306 -16.75 4.43 25.80
N GLU A 307 -15.90 3.44 25.99
CA GLU A 307 -14.50 3.65 26.38
C GLU A 307 -13.60 2.71 25.58
N HIS A 308 -12.31 3.03 25.54
CA HIS A 308 -11.27 2.25 24.87
C HIS A 308 -9.98 2.19 25.69
N SER A 309 -9.01 1.39 25.26
CA SER A 309 -7.75 1.15 25.97
C SER A 309 -6.57 2.01 25.51
N GLY A 310 -6.77 2.93 24.57
CA GLY A 310 -5.74 3.83 24.05
C GLY A 310 -6.06 4.24 22.62
N ALA A 311 -6.17 5.55 22.33
CA ALA A 311 -6.54 6.07 21.01
C ALA A 311 -5.53 5.68 19.92
N HIS A 312 -4.25 5.53 20.28
CA HIS A 312 -3.18 5.13 19.37
C HIS A 312 -3.27 3.68 18.87
N PHE A 313 -4.10 2.81 19.47
CA PHE A 313 -4.33 1.44 18.99
C PHE A 313 -5.33 1.35 17.83
N TYR A 314 -5.89 2.46 17.41
CA TYR A 314 -7.00 2.50 16.45
C TYR A 314 -6.66 3.31 15.21
N THR A 315 -7.22 2.86 14.08
CA THR A 315 -6.99 3.46 12.76
C THR A 315 -8.26 4.06 12.20
N ILE A 316 -8.16 5.18 11.49
CA ILE A 316 -9.30 5.81 10.78
C ILE A 316 -9.92 4.80 9.79
N GLY A 317 -11.26 4.69 9.82
CA GLY A 317 -12.01 3.75 9.01
C GLY A 317 -12.11 2.32 9.58
N GLN A 318 -11.44 2.04 10.72
CA GLN A 318 -11.55 0.75 11.39
C GLN A 318 -12.97 0.53 11.94
N ARG A 319 -13.49 -0.70 11.77
CA ARG A 319 -14.80 -1.13 12.22
C ARG A 319 -14.73 -2.04 13.46
N LYS A 320 -13.77 -2.95 13.48
CA LYS A 320 -13.65 -3.99 14.52
C LYS A 320 -12.87 -3.48 15.74
N GLY A 321 -13.13 -4.07 16.91
CA GLY A 321 -12.32 -3.84 18.11
C GLY A 321 -12.81 -2.72 19.04
N LEU A 322 -13.93 -2.04 18.72
CA LEU A 322 -14.52 -1.01 19.60
C LEU A 322 -15.31 -1.58 20.79
N GLY A 323 -15.82 -2.82 20.66
CA GLY A 323 -16.60 -3.46 21.74
C GLY A 323 -17.94 -2.78 22.07
N ILE A 324 -18.43 -1.89 21.20
CA ILE A 324 -19.69 -1.15 21.43
C ILE A 324 -20.78 -1.78 20.55
N GLY A 325 -21.79 -2.37 21.21
CA GLY A 325 -22.95 -2.98 20.57
C GLY A 325 -24.21 -2.12 20.61
N GLY A 326 -25.36 -2.72 20.19
CA GLY A 326 -26.70 -2.09 20.30
C GLY A 326 -26.96 -1.00 19.24
N ARG A 327 -26.28 -1.08 18.08
CA ARG A 327 -26.42 -0.16 16.95
C ARG A 327 -27.13 -0.80 15.78
N LYS A 328 -27.80 -0.01 14.94
CA LYS A 328 -28.42 -0.49 13.71
C LYS A 328 -27.38 -0.85 12.65
N GLU A 329 -26.34 -0.02 12.54
CA GLU A 329 -25.23 -0.22 11.64
C GLU A 329 -23.89 -0.27 12.40
N SER A 330 -22.85 -0.65 11.71
CA SER A 330 -21.51 -0.71 12.30
C SER A 330 -20.97 0.69 12.59
N LEU A 331 -20.26 0.81 13.71
CA LEU A 331 -19.49 2.02 14.02
C LEU A 331 -18.14 1.99 13.30
N PHE A 332 -17.71 3.15 12.79
CA PHE A 332 -16.42 3.35 12.15
C PHE A 332 -15.67 4.49 12.83
N ILE A 333 -14.37 4.34 12.95
CA ILE A 333 -13.50 5.39 13.49
C ILE A 333 -13.37 6.51 12.47
N LEU A 334 -13.73 7.72 12.85
CA LEU A 334 -13.65 8.93 12.05
C LEU A 334 -12.35 9.70 12.30
N ALA A 335 -11.93 9.75 13.56
CA ALA A 335 -10.68 10.38 14.00
C ALA A 335 -10.21 9.81 15.34
N THR A 336 -8.93 9.94 15.59
CA THR A 336 -8.27 9.62 16.86
C THR A 336 -7.54 10.86 17.36
N ASP A 337 -7.66 11.15 18.66
CA ASP A 337 -6.89 12.18 19.36
C ASP A 337 -6.05 11.49 20.45
N THR A 338 -4.77 11.28 20.15
CA THR A 338 -3.85 10.59 21.07
C THR A 338 -3.44 11.46 22.24
N VAL A 339 -3.52 12.80 22.12
CA VAL A 339 -3.20 13.76 23.19
C VAL A 339 -4.29 13.77 24.26
N GLN A 340 -5.56 13.92 23.84
CA GLN A 340 -6.72 13.89 24.74
C GLN A 340 -7.17 12.44 25.03
N ASN A 341 -6.62 11.46 24.31
CA ASN A 341 -6.98 10.05 24.40
C ASN A 341 -8.49 9.82 24.12
N VAL A 342 -8.97 10.35 23.01
CA VAL A 342 -10.37 10.27 22.57
C VAL A 342 -10.46 9.67 21.16
N ILE A 343 -11.47 8.82 20.96
CA ILE A 343 -11.83 8.30 19.65
C ILE A 343 -13.19 8.87 19.23
N TYR A 344 -13.28 9.37 18.02
CA TYR A 344 -14.52 9.83 17.41
C TYR A 344 -15.00 8.79 16.40
N VAL A 345 -16.26 8.38 16.51
CA VAL A 345 -16.86 7.34 15.67
C VAL A 345 -18.15 7.83 15.03
N GLY A 346 -18.52 7.20 13.92
CA GLY A 346 -19.78 7.44 13.22
C GLY A 346 -20.45 6.11 12.84
N GLU A 347 -21.78 6.07 12.86
CA GLU A 347 -22.58 4.91 12.47
C GLU A 347 -22.82 4.90 10.96
N GLY A 348 -22.62 3.72 10.34
CA GLY A 348 -22.82 3.50 8.90
C GLY A 348 -21.60 3.80 8.04
N ASP A 349 -21.47 3.09 6.93
CA ASP A 349 -20.35 3.23 5.99
C ASP A 349 -20.49 4.44 5.07
N SER A 350 -21.71 4.98 4.94
CA SER A 350 -22.00 6.23 4.22
C SER A 350 -21.74 7.49 5.05
N HIS A 351 -21.30 7.34 6.32
CA HIS A 351 -21.09 8.48 7.21
C HIS A 351 -20.14 9.53 6.62
N PRO A 352 -20.55 10.82 6.52
CA PRO A 352 -19.76 11.86 5.82
C PRO A 352 -18.32 12.02 6.36
N GLY A 353 -18.12 11.78 7.66
CA GLY A 353 -16.81 11.86 8.30
C GLY A 353 -15.78 10.85 7.82
N LEU A 354 -16.22 9.79 7.12
CA LEU A 354 -15.33 8.78 6.53
C LEU A 354 -14.73 9.21 5.20
N TRP A 355 -15.34 10.17 4.51
CA TRP A 355 -15.06 10.48 3.12
C TRP A 355 -14.34 11.81 2.97
N ARG A 356 -13.30 11.84 2.15
CA ARG A 356 -12.58 13.05 1.73
C ARG A 356 -12.27 13.00 0.24
N GLN A 357 -12.29 14.16 -0.42
CA GLN A 357 -12.03 14.23 -1.86
C GLN A 357 -10.56 14.43 -2.19
N ALA A 358 -9.76 14.91 -1.23
CA ALA A 358 -8.33 15.11 -1.46
C ALA A 358 -7.50 14.65 -0.26
N LEU A 359 -6.23 14.46 -0.52
CA LEU A 359 -5.19 14.25 0.49
C LEU A 359 -3.99 15.16 0.23
N HIS A 360 -3.16 15.33 1.25
CA HIS A 360 -1.92 16.08 1.19
C HIS A 360 -0.71 15.21 1.53
N ILE A 361 0.40 15.48 0.86
CA ILE A 361 1.72 14.87 1.09
C ILE A 361 2.70 16.00 1.28
N SER A 362 3.44 16.01 2.40
CA SER A 362 4.43 17.05 2.64
C SER A 362 5.58 17.01 1.63
N PRO A 363 6.29 18.12 1.35
CA PRO A 363 7.34 18.17 0.32
C PRO A 363 8.43 17.11 0.52
N ARG A 364 8.79 16.82 1.78
CA ARG A 364 9.86 15.86 2.13
C ARG A 364 9.44 14.40 1.97
N GLU A 365 8.14 14.15 1.88
CA GLU A 365 7.56 12.80 1.79
C GLU A 365 7.20 12.41 0.35
N ILE A 366 7.38 13.32 -0.61
CA ILE A 366 7.15 13.02 -2.04
C ILE A 366 8.34 12.21 -2.55
N HIS A 367 8.06 11.05 -3.10
CA HIS A 367 9.05 10.18 -3.71
C HIS A 367 8.68 9.88 -5.17
N TRP A 368 9.59 10.18 -6.09
CA TRP A 368 9.46 9.85 -7.50
C TRP A 368 10.26 8.58 -7.78
N VAL A 369 9.57 7.48 -8.01
CA VAL A 369 10.21 6.21 -8.41
C VAL A 369 10.88 6.37 -9.78
N ASN A 370 10.19 7.06 -10.71
CA ASN A 370 10.77 7.49 -11.98
C ASN A 370 11.15 8.98 -11.93
N PRO A 371 12.43 9.32 -11.77
CA PRO A 371 12.87 10.72 -11.66
C PRO A 371 12.67 11.53 -12.94
N ALA A 372 12.56 10.88 -14.10
CA ALA A 372 12.27 11.59 -15.37
C ALA A 372 10.82 12.13 -15.42
N ARG A 373 9.94 11.64 -14.54
CA ARG A 373 8.56 12.07 -14.40
C ARG A 373 8.34 13.06 -13.24
N THR A 374 9.42 13.54 -12.62
CA THR A 374 9.35 14.55 -11.56
C THR A 374 8.68 15.83 -12.05
N MET A 375 7.66 16.27 -11.32
CA MET A 375 6.95 17.52 -11.63
C MET A 375 7.41 18.64 -10.70
N PRO A 376 7.74 19.82 -11.25
CA PRO A 376 8.05 21.01 -10.43
C PRO A 376 6.77 21.60 -9.78
N ALA A 377 6.95 22.45 -8.78
CA ALA A 377 5.85 23.19 -8.17
C ALA A 377 5.08 24.01 -9.22
N GLY A 378 3.77 24.14 -9.05
CA GLY A 378 2.87 24.79 -9.98
C GLY A 378 2.27 23.85 -11.04
N HIS A 379 2.80 22.64 -11.21
CA HIS A 379 2.31 21.67 -12.21
C HIS A 379 1.26 20.73 -11.65
N SER A 380 0.52 20.11 -12.56
CA SER A 380 -0.44 19.04 -12.24
C SER A 380 -0.51 18.04 -13.40
N ALA A 381 -0.85 16.79 -13.07
CA ALA A 381 -1.07 15.72 -14.03
C ALA A 381 -2.10 14.70 -13.51
N ARG A 382 -2.73 14.00 -14.45
CA ARG A 382 -3.66 12.91 -14.17
C ARG A 382 -2.90 11.63 -13.89
N PHE A 383 -3.37 10.89 -12.90
CA PHE A 383 -2.85 9.58 -12.52
C PHE A 383 -3.96 8.70 -11.96
N SER A 384 -3.77 7.39 -12.08
CA SER A 384 -4.53 6.43 -11.31
C SER A 384 -3.84 6.23 -9.94
N VAL A 385 -4.56 6.36 -8.84
CA VAL A 385 -3.99 6.41 -7.48
C VAL A 385 -4.59 5.34 -6.58
N ARG A 386 -3.77 4.72 -5.73
CA ARG A 386 -4.26 3.92 -4.59
C ARG A 386 -3.61 4.39 -3.28
N ILE A 387 -4.39 4.34 -2.20
CA ILE A 387 -3.96 4.72 -0.85
C ILE A 387 -3.90 3.51 0.10
N ARG A 388 -4.11 2.30 -0.44
CA ARG A 388 -4.04 1.02 0.28
C ARG A 388 -3.73 -0.09 -0.72
N TYR A 389 -3.03 -1.12 -0.29
CA TYR A 389 -2.59 -2.23 -1.12
C TYR A 389 -3.70 -2.88 -1.97
N ARG A 390 -4.83 -3.24 -1.38
CA ARG A 390 -5.92 -3.96 -2.08
C ARG A 390 -7.00 -3.04 -2.65
N GLN A 391 -6.79 -1.75 -2.61
CA GLN A 391 -7.73 -0.80 -3.19
C GLN A 391 -7.57 -0.79 -4.71
N PRO A 392 -8.66 -0.85 -5.49
CA PRO A 392 -8.62 -0.56 -6.91
C PRO A 392 -8.04 0.84 -7.15
N LEU A 393 -7.34 1.01 -8.26
CA LEU A 393 -6.84 2.32 -8.69
C LEU A 393 -8.01 3.30 -8.87
N GLN A 394 -7.82 4.53 -8.43
CA GLN A 394 -8.80 5.61 -8.46
C GLN A 394 -8.27 6.77 -9.29
N GLU A 395 -9.06 7.28 -10.19
CA GLU A 395 -8.68 8.44 -11.00
C GLU A 395 -8.55 9.71 -10.16
N ALA A 396 -7.45 10.41 -10.33
CA ALA A 396 -7.13 11.61 -9.58
C ALA A 396 -6.22 12.56 -10.35
N THR A 397 -6.18 13.81 -9.92
CA THR A 397 -5.18 14.78 -10.35
C THR A 397 -4.19 15.04 -9.23
N LEU A 398 -2.92 14.84 -9.52
CA LEU A 398 -1.82 15.22 -8.64
C LEU A 398 -1.42 16.68 -8.93
N PHE A 399 -1.47 17.53 -7.91
CA PHE A 399 -1.02 18.92 -7.96
C PHE A 399 0.24 19.06 -7.11
N VAL A 400 1.35 19.48 -7.70
CA VAL A 400 2.57 19.81 -6.95
C VAL A 400 2.55 21.31 -6.64
N ARG A 401 2.77 21.66 -5.38
CA ARG A 401 2.79 23.05 -4.85
C ARG A 401 4.00 23.20 -3.92
N ASP A 402 4.35 24.42 -3.55
CA ASP A 402 5.47 24.67 -2.63
C ASP A 402 5.27 24.01 -1.27
N GLN A 403 4.02 23.88 -0.82
CA GLN A 403 3.65 23.22 0.44
C GLN A 403 3.61 21.69 0.35
N GLY A 404 3.86 21.10 -0.83
CA GLY A 404 3.83 19.67 -1.06
C GLY A 404 2.95 19.24 -2.23
N ALA A 405 2.51 18.00 -2.23
CA ALA A 405 1.62 17.47 -3.25
C ALA A 405 0.20 17.28 -2.70
N TYR A 406 -0.78 17.63 -3.53
CA TYR A 406 -2.19 17.37 -3.27
C TYR A 406 -2.71 16.39 -4.32
N ILE A 407 -3.40 15.34 -3.87
CA ILE A 407 -4.09 14.40 -4.74
C ILE A 407 -5.58 14.65 -4.60
N LEU A 408 -6.20 15.15 -5.68
CA LEU A 408 -7.62 15.39 -5.79
C LEU A 408 -8.26 14.26 -6.59
N PHE A 409 -9.05 13.43 -5.91
CA PHE A 409 -9.77 12.32 -6.52
C PHE A 409 -11.04 12.78 -7.22
N ASP A 410 -11.39 12.13 -8.33
CA ASP A 410 -12.66 12.38 -9.02
C ASP A 410 -13.84 11.98 -8.14
N THR A 411 -13.71 10.91 -7.38
CA THR A 411 -14.69 10.46 -6.38
C THR A 411 -14.09 10.49 -4.98
N PRO A 412 -14.84 10.93 -3.95
CA PRO A 412 -14.34 10.94 -2.58
C PRO A 412 -13.82 9.57 -2.14
N GLN A 413 -12.73 9.56 -1.39
CA GLN A 413 -12.10 8.34 -0.89
C GLN A 413 -12.40 8.13 0.59
N ARG A 414 -12.69 6.86 0.93
CA ARG A 414 -13.00 6.47 2.29
C ARG A 414 -11.76 6.25 3.12
N GLY A 415 -11.73 6.80 4.33
CA GLY A 415 -10.73 6.49 5.35
C GLY A 415 -9.31 6.83 4.90
N ILE A 416 -9.11 8.00 4.30
CA ILE A 416 -7.77 8.53 4.06
C ILE A 416 -7.07 8.66 5.41
N THR A 417 -5.94 7.94 5.58
CA THR A 417 -5.31 7.74 6.88
C THR A 417 -3.89 8.29 6.86
N PRO A 418 -3.53 9.23 7.74
CA PRO A 418 -2.16 9.71 7.90
C PRO A 418 -1.18 8.59 8.24
N GLY A 419 0.01 8.64 7.62
CA GLY A 419 1.05 7.62 7.79
C GLY A 419 0.99 6.48 6.76
N GLN A 420 -0.15 6.27 6.07
CA GLN A 420 -0.23 5.39 4.91
C GLN A 420 0.39 6.05 3.68
N PHE A 421 0.70 5.25 2.66
CA PHE A 421 1.22 5.76 1.40
C PHE A 421 0.09 6.00 0.40
N ALA A 422 0.20 7.08 -0.37
CA ALA A 422 -0.48 7.22 -1.64
C ALA A 422 0.53 6.90 -2.74
N ALA A 423 0.15 6.04 -3.68
CA ALA A 423 0.98 5.66 -4.82
C ALA A 423 0.22 5.99 -6.11
N TRP A 424 0.90 6.64 -7.07
CA TRP A 424 0.31 7.07 -8.34
C TRP A 424 0.96 6.38 -9.51
N TYR A 425 0.11 6.00 -10.47
CA TYR A 425 0.41 5.17 -11.63
C TYR A 425 0.03 5.88 -12.92
N ASP A 426 0.82 5.66 -13.96
CA ASP A 426 0.49 5.97 -15.35
C ASP A 426 0.47 4.66 -16.15
N GLY A 427 -0.72 4.17 -16.48
CA GLY A 427 -0.92 2.80 -16.92
C GLY A 427 -0.40 1.80 -15.88
N ASP A 428 0.50 0.92 -16.29
CA ASP A 428 1.15 -0.06 -15.41
C ASP A 428 2.34 0.51 -14.62
N GLU A 429 2.88 1.67 -15.01
CA GLU A 429 4.06 2.25 -14.36
C GLU A 429 3.69 2.91 -13.03
N LEU A 430 4.30 2.47 -11.94
CA LEU A 430 4.30 3.18 -10.67
C LEU A 430 5.29 4.35 -10.75
N VAL A 431 4.76 5.56 -10.91
CA VAL A 431 5.54 6.77 -11.16
C VAL A 431 6.11 7.36 -9.88
N GLY A 432 5.35 7.31 -8.80
CA GLY A 432 5.79 7.84 -7.52
C GLY A 432 4.82 7.55 -6.38
N SER A 433 5.18 8.01 -5.20
CA SER A 433 4.39 7.83 -3.98
C SER A 433 4.73 8.90 -2.94
N GLY A 434 3.97 8.89 -1.85
CA GLY A 434 4.31 9.71 -0.68
C GLY A 434 3.49 9.34 0.54
N VAL A 435 3.98 9.72 1.72
CA VAL A 435 3.30 9.50 2.98
C VAL A 435 2.18 10.51 3.14
N ILE A 436 0.96 10.04 3.37
CA ILE A 436 -0.22 10.88 3.60
C ILE A 436 -0.02 11.66 4.88
N SER A 437 -0.09 12.99 4.77
CA SER A 437 -0.02 13.92 5.90
C SER A 437 -1.36 14.02 6.65
N GLU A 438 -1.33 14.66 7.81
CA GLU A 438 -2.52 15.00 8.59
C GLU A 438 -3.46 15.96 7.85
#